data_778536e41f5ece5317fd0aadefe2ee39
#
_entry.id   778536e41f5ece5317fd0aadefe2ee39
#
_cell.length_a   1.000
_cell.length_b   1.000
_cell.length_c   1.000
_cell.angle_alpha   90.00
_cell.angle_beta   90.00
_cell.angle_gamma   90.00
#
_symmetry.space_group_name_H-M   'P 1'
#
loop_
_entity.id
_entity.type
_entity.pdbx_description
1 polymer ?
#
loop_
_entity_poly.entity_id
_entity_poly.type
_entity_poly.pdbx_seq_one_letter_code
_entity_poly.pdbx_strand_id
1 'polypeptide(L)'
;MVKQTFLNLSNEKQERVLSAARKEFSRASLNEASVANIIKDAGIPRGSFYQYFNDLEDIFYYILEVHSKEIKQQLTANLVHYKGDIIKSFANLYQYILDKITEDNNEVYFKNIFLNMDYKLEKMFLPNLEDNLNEIIQLVDISSLNISSRLQLIYILEIIEAVLMRNLIQSFQRSVSKDKNIEIFVKELLLIRDGIYKKQS
;
A
#
# COMPACT_ATOMS: atom_id res chain seq x y z
N MET A 1 15.90 1.43 11.27
CA MET A 1 14.68 1.30 12.11
C MET A 1 14.44 2.64 12.81
N VAL A 2 13.20 3.15 12.79
CA VAL A 2 12.85 4.43 13.41
C VAL A 2 13.08 4.40 14.92
N LYS A 3 13.59 5.50 15.48
CA LYS A 3 13.96 5.55 16.90
C LYS A 3 12.79 6.02 17.78
N GLN A 4 12.76 5.56 19.04
CA GLN A 4 11.71 5.92 19.99
C GLN A 4 11.57 7.43 20.17
N THR A 5 12.64 8.20 20.01
CA THR A 5 12.63 9.66 20.04
C THR A 5 11.71 10.28 18.98
N PHE A 6 11.61 9.68 17.79
CA PHE A 6 10.67 10.11 16.76
C PHE A 6 9.23 9.76 17.13
N LEU A 7 9.00 8.53 17.61
CA LEU A 7 7.67 8.06 17.99
C LEU A 7 7.07 8.83 19.17
N ASN A 8 7.92 9.44 20.00
CA ASN A 8 7.51 10.27 21.13
C ASN A 8 7.19 11.73 20.74
N LEU A 9 7.38 12.13 19.49
CA LEU A 9 6.98 13.46 19.02
C LEU A 9 5.45 13.58 18.94
N SER A 10 4.96 14.81 19.01
CA SER A 10 3.54 15.06 18.69
C SER A 10 3.24 14.68 17.22
N ASN A 11 2.02 14.24 16.95
CA ASN A 11 1.58 13.86 15.60
C ASN A 11 1.88 14.96 14.56
N GLU A 12 1.68 16.24 14.93
CA GLU A 12 1.99 17.39 14.08
C GLU A 12 3.47 17.44 13.68
N LYS A 13 4.38 17.20 14.65
CA LYS A 13 5.82 17.19 14.39
C LYS A 13 6.25 15.98 13.56
N GLN A 14 5.68 14.81 13.85
CA GLN A 14 5.92 13.61 13.03
C GLN A 14 5.49 13.86 11.60
N GLU A 15 4.27 14.33 11.38
CA GLU A 15 3.73 14.57 10.05
C GLU A 15 4.53 15.63 9.27
N ARG A 16 5.00 16.69 9.93
CA ARG A 16 5.85 17.69 9.30
C ARG A 16 7.17 17.09 8.76
N VAL A 17 7.79 16.18 9.52
CA VAL A 17 9.02 15.49 9.10
C VAL A 17 8.73 14.49 7.98
N LEU A 18 7.66 13.72 8.08
CA LEU A 18 7.27 12.74 7.06
C LEU A 18 6.85 13.42 5.76
N SER A 19 6.12 14.55 5.83
CA SER A 19 5.75 15.34 4.66
C SER A 19 6.98 15.91 3.93
N ALA A 20 7.97 16.43 4.68
CA ALA A 20 9.23 16.89 4.11
C ALA A 20 10.01 15.74 3.42
N ALA A 21 9.99 14.54 4.02
CA ALA A 21 10.62 13.36 3.42
C ALA A 21 9.89 12.89 2.15
N ARG A 22 8.55 12.81 2.17
CA ARG A 22 7.75 12.50 0.96
C ARG A 22 8.02 13.47 -0.18
N LYS A 23 8.12 14.77 0.13
CA LYS A 23 8.46 15.81 -0.85
C LYS A 23 9.85 15.58 -1.46
N GLU A 24 10.84 15.22 -0.64
CA GLU A 24 12.19 14.91 -1.15
C GLU A 24 12.18 13.64 -2.00
N PHE A 25 11.52 12.56 -1.58
CA PHE A 25 11.40 11.33 -2.36
C PHE A 25 10.51 11.46 -3.61
N SER A 26 9.68 12.50 -3.70
CA SER A 26 9.01 12.87 -4.95
C SER A 26 10.00 13.50 -5.96
N ARG A 27 10.99 14.25 -5.46
CA ARG A 27 11.99 14.96 -6.28
C ARG A 27 13.12 14.04 -6.74
N ALA A 28 13.55 13.11 -5.91
CA ALA A 28 14.75 12.30 -6.11
C ALA A 28 14.51 10.84 -5.66
N SER A 29 15.19 9.91 -6.32
CA SER A 29 15.24 8.52 -5.86
C SER A 29 15.89 8.43 -4.48
N LEU A 30 15.70 7.30 -3.78
CA LEU A 30 16.29 7.08 -2.44
C LEU A 30 17.81 7.32 -2.42
N ASN A 31 18.51 6.90 -3.49
CA ASN A 31 19.96 7.05 -3.61
C ASN A 31 20.42 8.49 -3.87
N GLU A 32 19.54 9.33 -4.38
CA GLU A 32 19.82 10.73 -4.74
C GLU A 32 19.22 11.73 -3.73
N ALA A 33 18.39 11.24 -2.82
CA ALA A 33 17.72 12.06 -1.81
C ALA A 33 18.70 12.65 -0.80
N SER A 34 18.35 13.79 -0.22
CA SER A 34 19.22 14.56 0.67
C SER A 34 18.59 14.82 2.03
N VAL A 35 19.28 14.39 3.09
CA VAL A 35 18.93 14.77 4.47
C VAL A 35 18.87 16.30 4.62
N ALA A 36 19.76 17.05 3.93
CA ALA A 36 19.78 18.50 4.03
C ALA A 36 18.46 19.14 3.54
N ASN A 37 17.85 18.61 2.49
CA ASN A 37 16.55 19.08 2.00
C ASN A 37 15.44 18.76 2.99
N ILE A 38 15.42 17.52 3.53
CA ILE A 38 14.41 17.10 4.50
C ILE A 38 14.45 17.98 5.75
N ILE A 39 15.63 18.19 6.35
CA ILE A 39 15.75 19.01 7.56
C ILE A 39 15.36 20.47 7.32
N LYS A 40 15.70 21.03 6.14
CA LYS A 40 15.33 22.38 5.73
C LYS A 40 13.81 22.52 5.64
N ASP A 41 13.16 21.60 4.91
CA ASP A 41 11.71 21.64 4.70
C ASP A 41 10.92 21.32 5.97
N ALA A 42 11.41 20.39 6.80
CA ALA A 42 10.82 20.06 8.10
C ALA A 42 11.07 21.14 9.17
N GLY A 43 11.99 22.09 8.94
CA GLY A 43 12.36 23.11 9.92
C GLY A 43 12.98 22.53 11.20
N ILE A 44 13.81 21.49 11.07
CA ILE A 44 14.47 20.84 12.21
C ILE A 44 16.01 20.94 12.12
N PRO A 45 16.72 21.00 13.27
CA PRO A 45 18.17 20.91 13.26
C PRO A 45 18.67 19.57 12.70
N ARG A 46 19.86 19.58 12.06
CA ARG A 46 20.48 18.36 11.51
C ARG A 46 20.65 17.25 12.58
N GLY A 47 21.03 17.62 13.80
CA GLY A 47 21.17 16.65 14.90
C GLY A 47 19.88 15.95 15.26
N SER A 48 18.72 16.65 15.12
CA SER A 48 17.41 16.06 15.38
C SER A 48 17.06 14.94 14.38
N PHE A 49 17.43 15.09 13.11
CA PHE A 49 17.23 14.03 12.12
C PHE A 49 17.89 12.72 12.58
N TYR A 50 19.15 12.78 13.01
CA TYR A 50 19.90 11.60 13.45
C TYR A 50 19.50 11.10 14.86
N GLN A 51 18.75 11.90 15.62
CA GLN A 51 18.04 11.42 16.82
C GLN A 51 16.80 10.59 16.48
N TYR A 52 16.21 10.79 15.30
CA TYR A 52 14.99 10.12 14.82
C TYR A 52 15.27 8.91 13.95
N PHE A 53 16.23 9.04 13.01
CA PHE A 53 16.57 8.04 12.00
C PHE A 53 18.09 7.86 11.94
N ASN A 54 18.56 6.69 11.51
CA ASN A 54 20.00 6.50 11.27
C ASN A 54 20.41 7.09 9.91
N ASP A 55 19.56 6.95 8.91
CA ASP A 55 19.79 7.34 7.51
C ASP A 55 18.48 7.63 6.77
N LEU A 56 18.58 7.86 5.46
CA LEU A 56 17.43 8.07 4.58
C LEU A 56 16.59 6.81 4.38
N GLU A 57 17.22 5.64 4.43
CA GLU A 57 16.50 4.37 4.31
C GLU A 57 15.53 4.18 5.47
N ASP A 58 15.95 4.50 6.70
CA ASP A 58 15.11 4.37 7.89
C ASP A 58 13.79 5.16 7.75
N ILE A 59 13.84 6.43 7.32
CA ILE A 59 12.63 7.22 7.15
C ILE A 59 11.82 6.79 5.93
N PHE A 60 12.47 6.40 4.83
CA PHE A 60 11.81 5.91 3.63
C PHE A 60 10.97 4.66 3.93
N TYR A 61 11.59 3.65 4.52
CA TYR A 61 10.91 2.41 4.89
C TYR A 61 9.84 2.61 5.97
N TYR A 62 10.06 3.54 6.89
CA TYR A 62 9.03 3.88 7.88
C TYR A 62 7.76 4.47 7.23
N ILE A 63 7.91 5.34 6.25
CA ILE A 63 6.76 5.87 5.50
C ILE A 63 6.01 4.75 4.78
N LEU A 64 6.73 3.80 4.16
CA LEU A 64 6.12 2.64 3.51
C LEU A 64 5.39 1.74 4.51
N GLU A 65 5.97 1.53 5.70
CA GLU A 65 5.31 0.76 6.78
C GLU A 65 4.01 1.41 7.24
N VAL A 66 3.98 2.75 7.35
CA VAL A 66 2.74 3.48 7.68
C VAL A 66 1.68 3.25 6.61
N HIS A 67 2.02 3.40 5.32
CA HIS A 67 1.09 3.14 4.21
C HIS A 67 0.61 1.67 4.19
N SER A 68 1.50 0.72 4.41
CA SER A 68 1.13 -0.71 4.48
C SER A 68 0.12 -0.99 5.58
N LYS A 69 0.28 -0.37 6.77
CA LYS A 69 -0.68 -0.49 7.86
C LYS A 69 -2.05 0.10 7.51
N GLU A 70 -2.07 1.25 6.85
CA GLU A 70 -3.31 1.88 6.38
C GLU A 70 -4.04 1.00 5.36
N ILE A 71 -3.31 0.44 4.38
CA ILE A 71 -3.84 -0.47 3.37
C ILE A 71 -4.44 -1.72 4.02
N LYS A 72 -3.74 -2.31 5.01
CA LYS A 72 -4.25 -3.45 5.76
C LYS A 72 -5.53 -3.11 6.52
N GLN A 73 -5.54 -1.99 7.23
CA GLN A 73 -6.72 -1.54 7.97
C GLN A 73 -7.91 -1.33 7.03
N GLN A 74 -7.68 -0.75 5.86
CA GLN A 74 -8.72 -0.55 4.86
C GLN A 74 -9.24 -1.89 4.30
N LEU A 75 -8.35 -2.85 4.00
CA LEU A 75 -8.77 -4.18 3.54
C LEU A 75 -9.61 -4.90 4.60
N THR A 76 -9.17 -4.87 5.86
CA THR A 76 -9.91 -5.44 6.99
C THR A 76 -11.29 -4.82 7.13
N ALA A 77 -11.38 -3.48 7.08
CA ALA A 77 -12.65 -2.78 7.13
C ALA A 77 -13.58 -3.13 5.96
N ASN A 78 -13.02 -3.25 4.75
CA ASN A 78 -13.78 -3.67 3.57
C ASN A 78 -14.32 -5.10 3.71
N LEU A 79 -13.49 -6.05 4.19
CA LEU A 79 -13.95 -7.43 4.40
C LEU A 79 -15.09 -7.50 5.40
N VAL A 80 -15.03 -6.74 6.48
CA VAL A 80 -16.14 -6.64 7.44
C VAL A 80 -17.39 -6.03 6.78
N HIS A 81 -17.22 -4.89 6.07
CA HIS A 81 -18.33 -4.18 5.41
C HIS A 81 -19.03 -5.02 4.34
N TYR A 82 -18.27 -5.73 3.51
CA TYR A 82 -18.78 -6.58 2.44
C TYR A 82 -19.00 -8.03 2.86
N LYS A 83 -19.03 -8.32 4.19
CA LYS A 83 -19.32 -9.64 4.75
C LYS A 83 -18.45 -10.75 4.16
N GLY A 84 -17.18 -10.48 4.00
CA GLY A 84 -16.19 -11.43 3.50
C GLY A 84 -16.11 -11.60 1.98
N ASP A 85 -16.83 -10.79 1.21
CA ASP A 85 -16.73 -10.76 -0.27
C ASP A 85 -15.37 -10.19 -0.68
N ILE A 86 -14.43 -11.07 -1.07
CA ILE A 86 -13.07 -10.70 -1.44
C ILE A 86 -13.01 -9.81 -2.67
N ILE A 87 -13.88 -10.03 -3.65
CA ILE A 87 -13.89 -9.27 -4.91
C ILE A 87 -14.27 -7.81 -4.66
N LYS A 88 -15.37 -7.59 -3.91
CA LYS A 88 -15.79 -6.23 -3.54
C LYS A 88 -14.78 -5.55 -2.63
N SER A 89 -14.20 -6.30 -1.69
CA SER A 89 -13.21 -5.77 -0.75
C SER A 89 -11.95 -5.28 -1.45
N PHE A 90 -11.42 -6.04 -2.40
CA PHE A 90 -10.24 -5.63 -3.17
C PHE A 90 -10.55 -4.55 -4.22
N ALA A 91 -11.74 -4.56 -4.83
CA ALA A 91 -12.17 -3.48 -5.73
C ALA A 91 -12.22 -2.13 -5.00
N ASN A 92 -12.80 -2.10 -3.81
CA ASN A 92 -12.84 -0.88 -2.98
C ASN A 92 -11.45 -0.49 -2.44
N LEU A 93 -10.62 -1.47 -2.09
CA LEU A 93 -9.23 -1.21 -1.69
C LEU A 93 -8.44 -0.54 -2.82
N TYR A 94 -8.56 -1.01 -4.05
CA TYR A 94 -7.89 -0.41 -5.19
C TYR A 94 -8.31 1.04 -5.41
N GLN A 95 -9.62 1.32 -5.32
CA GLN A 95 -10.14 2.68 -5.38
C GLN A 95 -9.53 3.55 -4.28
N TYR A 96 -9.53 3.08 -3.03
CA TYR A 96 -8.94 3.79 -1.90
C TYR A 96 -7.46 4.13 -2.14
N ILE A 97 -6.67 3.18 -2.65
CA ILE A 97 -5.25 3.41 -2.94
C ILE A 97 -5.09 4.48 -4.04
N LEU A 98 -5.88 4.43 -5.10
CA LEU A 98 -5.83 5.45 -6.15
C LEU A 98 -6.26 6.83 -5.65
N ASP A 99 -7.22 6.91 -4.71
CA ASP A 99 -7.60 8.17 -4.06
C ASP A 99 -6.43 8.74 -3.27
N LYS A 100 -5.75 7.91 -2.46
CA LYS A 100 -4.55 8.29 -1.70
C LYS A 100 -3.39 8.75 -2.58
N ILE A 101 -3.19 8.11 -3.71
CA ILE A 101 -2.17 8.51 -4.69
C ILE A 101 -2.45 9.91 -5.24
N THR A 102 -3.70 10.25 -5.48
CA THR A 102 -4.11 11.54 -6.05
C THR A 102 -4.29 12.66 -5.03
N GLU A 103 -4.38 12.32 -3.72
CA GLU A 103 -4.42 13.30 -2.63
C GLU A 103 -3.05 13.99 -2.44
N ASP A 104 -3.07 15.27 -2.02
CA ASP A 104 -1.92 16.04 -1.52
C ASP A 104 -0.65 16.05 -2.41
N ASN A 105 -0.78 15.95 -3.73
CA ASN A 105 0.35 15.85 -4.67
C ASN A 105 1.26 14.64 -4.44
N ASN A 106 0.76 13.55 -3.86
CA ASN A 106 1.51 12.33 -3.62
C ASN A 106 1.78 11.51 -4.90
N GLU A 107 1.19 11.87 -6.03
CA GLU A 107 1.29 11.10 -7.28
C GLU A 107 2.74 10.84 -7.69
N VAL A 108 3.58 11.87 -7.67
CA VAL A 108 5.01 11.73 -8.07
C VAL A 108 5.77 10.84 -7.09
N TYR A 109 5.49 10.95 -5.80
CA TYR A 109 6.07 10.10 -4.76
C TYR A 109 5.73 8.61 -4.98
N PHE A 110 4.45 8.28 -5.12
CA PHE A 110 4.02 6.92 -5.38
C PHE A 110 4.51 6.39 -6.73
N LYS A 111 4.49 7.23 -7.77
CA LYS A 111 5.05 6.88 -9.07
C LYS A 111 6.51 6.45 -8.96
N ASN A 112 7.33 7.21 -8.23
CA ASN A 112 8.74 6.86 -8.04
C ASN A 112 8.90 5.52 -7.28
N ILE A 113 8.06 5.24 -6.29
CA ILE A 113 8.05 3.97 -5.59
C ILE A 113 7.66 2.82 -6.54
N PHE A 114 6.51 2.93 -7.19
CA PHE A 114 5.97 1.83 -8.01
C PHE A 114 6.79 1.54 -9.27
N LEU A 115 7.39 2.56 -9.91
CA LEU A 115 8.22 2.35 -11.09
C LEU A 115 9.63 1.80 -10.75
N ASN A 116 10.06 1.94 -9.50
CA ASN A 116 11.33 1.38 -9.00
C ASN A 116 11.08 0.23 -8.01
N MET A 117 9.92 -0.42 -8.09
CA MET A 117 9.53 -1.51 -7.21
C MET A 117 10.49 -2.68 -7.38
N ASP A 118 11.15 -3.05 -6.29
CA ASP A 118 11.89 -4.30 -6.16
C ASP A 118 11.16 -5.24 -5.18
N TYR A 119 11.67 -6.45 -5.03
CA TYR A 119 11.08 -7.47 -4.14
C TYR A 119 10.95 -7.00 -2.67
N LYS A 120 11.91 -6.19 -2.20
CA LYS A 120 11.89 -5.67 -0.82
C LYS A 120 10.77 -4.64 -0.65
N LEU A 121 10.64 -3.72 -1.62
CA LEU A 121 9.59 -2.70 -1.63
C LEU A 121 8.21 -3.33 -1.78
N GLU A 122 8.07 -4.32 -2.68
CA GLU A 122 6.81 -5.05 -2.87
C GLU A 122 6.35 -5.70 -1.58
N LYS A 123 7.23 -6.43 -0.88
CA LYS A 123 6.91 -7.05 0.42
C LYS A 123 6.56 -6.04 1.51
N MET A 124 7.06 -4.82 1.44
CA MET A 124 6.76 -3.80 2.44
C MET A 124 5.49 -3.01 2.12
N PHE A 125 5.17 -2.82 0.85
CA PHE A 125 4.03 -2.01 0.44
C PHE A 125 2.70 -2.75 0.59
N LEU A 126 2.65 -4.00 0.19
CA LEU A 126 1.49 -4.84 0.44
C LEU A 126 1.62 -5.47 1.83
N PRO A 127 0.52 -5.51 2.59
CA PRO A 127 0.55 -6.18 3.87
C PRO A 127 1.06 -7.59 3.62
N ASN A 128 2.16 -7.96 4.27
CA ASN A 128 2.67 -9.31 4.19
C ASN A 128 1.55 -10.25 4.62
N LEU A 129 0.85 -10.83 3.63
CA LEU A 129 -0.29 -11.70 3.90
C LEU A 129 0.14 -12.86 4.80
N GLU A 130 1.41 -13.29 4.75
CA GLU A 130 1.94 -14.35 5.62
C GLU A 130 1.84 -13.98 7.11
N ASP A 131 2.18 -12.75 7.49
CA ASP A 131 2.15 -12.30 8.88
C ASP A 131 0.73 -11.99 9.40
N ASN A 132 -0.19 -11.64 8.49
CA ASN A 132 -1.55 -11.21 8.82
C ASN A 132 -2.63 -12.13 8.24
N LEU A 133 -2.21 -13.20 7.57
CA LEU A 133 -3.07 -14.10 6.82
C LEU A 133 -4.17 -14.71 7.69
N ASN A 134 -3.85 -15.03 8.94
CA ASN A 134 -4.83 -15.60 9.87
C ASN A 134 -6.01 -14.65 10.13
N GLU A 135 -5.74 -13.36 10.28
CA GLU A 135 -6.75 -12.35 10.54
C GLU A 135 -7.62 -12.12 9.30
N ILE A 136 -7.00 -11.98 8.12
CA ILE A 136 -7.70 -11.77 6.85
C ILE A 136 -8.55 -12.99 6.50
N ILE A 137 -8.01 -14.21 6.60
CA ILE A 137 -8.73 -15.45 6.28
C ILE A 137 -9.98 -15.62 7.14
N GLN A 138 -9.93 -15.23 8.42
CA GLN A 138 -11.10 -15.33 9.31
C GLN A 138 -12.25 -14.41 8.89
N LEU A 139 -11.97 -13.36 8.13
CA LEU A 139 -12.96 -12.40 7.66
C LEU A 139 -13.55 -12.76 6.29
N VAL A 140 -12.93 -13.70 5.55
CA VAL A 140 -13.38 -14.08 4.21
C VAL A 140 -14.58 -15.05 4.30
N ASP A 141 -15.61 -14.80 3.50
CA ASP A 141 -16.70 -15.76 3.30
C ASP A 141 -16.26 -16.91 2.38
N ILE A 142 -15.70 -17.96 2.99
CA ILE A 142 -15.25 -19.14 2.27
C ILE A 142 -16.41 -20.00 1.74
N SER A 143 -17.63 -19.81 2.24
CA SER A 143 -18.79 -20.65 1.86
C SER A 143 -19.23 -20.41 0.41
N SER A 144 -18.97 -19.21 -0.11
CA SER A 144 -19.25 -18.80 -1.49
C SER A 144 -18.17 -19.21 -2.49
N LEU A 145 -16.99 -19.62 -2.03
CA LEU A 145 -15.84 -19.94 -2.86
C LEU A 145 -15.80 -21.42 -3.28
N ASN A 146 -15.32 -21.66 -4.50
CA ASN A 146 -15.05 -23.02 -5.00
C ASN A 146 -13.63 -23.47 -4.60
N ILE A 147 -13.42 -23.65 -3.30
CA ILE A 147 -12.13 -24.07 -2.72
C ILE A 147 -12.33 -25.28 -1.83
N SER A 148 -11.31 -26.12 -1.72
CA SER A 148 -11.29 -27.32 -0.89
C SER A 148 -10.26 -27.26 0.24
N SER A 149 -9.42 -26.21 0.28
CA SER A 149 -8.42 -26.06 1.34
C SER A 149 -8.11 -24.59 1.62
N ARG A 150 -7.60 -24.36 2.83
CA ARG A 150 -7.06 -23.04 3.21
C ARG A 150 -5.92 -22.58 2.29
N LEU A 151 -5.11 -23.50 1.81
CA LEU A 151 -4.00 -23.18 0.91
C LEU A 151 -4.49 -22.61 -0.43
N GLN A 152 -5.63 -23.10 -0.94
CA GLN A 152 -6.22 -22.52 -2.15
C GLN A 152 -6.71 -21.10 -1.93
N LEU A 153 -7.24 -20.77 -0.74
CA LEU A 153 -7.58 -19.39 -0.41
C LEU A 153 -6.35 -18.49 -0.40
N ILE A 154 -5.23 -18.97 0.16
CA ILE A 154 -3.96 -18.24 0.15
C ILE A 154 -3.54 -17.92 -1.29
N TYR A 155 -3.52 -18.91 -2.16
CA TYR A 155 -3.16 -18.70 -3.58
C TYR A 155 -4.10 -17.73 -4.29
N ILE A 156 -5.40 -17.76 -4.00
CA ILE A 156 -6.35 -16.80 -4.56
C ILE A 156 -6.02 -15.37 -4.10
N LEU A 157 -5.73 -15.18 -2.83
CA LEU A 157 -5.37 -13.87 -2.29
C LEU A 157 -4.06 -13.36 -2.90
N GLU A 158 -3.04 -14.22 -3.03
CA GLU A 158 -1.77 -13.89 -3.70
C GLU A 158 -1.96 -13.51 -5.18
N ILE A 159 -2.83 -14.21 -5.90
CA ILE A 159 -3.16 -13.87 -7.29
C ILE A 159 -3.85 -12.50 -7.37
N ILE A 160 -4.83 -12.24 -6.50
CA ILE A 160 -5.53 -10.94 -6.47
C ILE A 160 -4.54 -9.82 -6.13
N GLU A 161 -3.63 -10.05 -5.19
CA GLU A 161 -2.60 -9.11 -4.79
C GLU A 161 -1.62 -8.80 -5.92
N ALA A 162 -1.17 -9.81 -6.64
CA ALA A 162 -0.32 -9.64 -7.82
C ALA A 162 -1.02 -8.84 -8.94
N VAL A 163 -2.31 -9.09 -9.17
CA VAL A 163 -3.13 -8.33 -10.12
C VAL A 163 -3.33 -6.89 -9.65
N LEU A 164 -3.56 -6.66 -8.36
CA LEU A 164 -3.66 -5.32 -7.77
C LEU A 164 -2.35 -4.55 -7.96
N MET A 165 -1.21 -5.14 -7.59
CA MET A 165 0.10 -4.51 -7.74
C MET A 165 0.40 -4.15 -9.20
N ARG A 166 0.17 -5.08 -10.13
CA ARG A 166 0.32 -4.82 -11.57
C ARG A 166 -0.54 -3.63 -12.02
N ASN A 167 -1.80 -3.56 -11.58
CA ASN A 167 -2.68 -2.44 -11.93
C ASN A 167 -2.22 -1.11 -11.33
N LEU A 168 -1.69 -1.10 -10.10
CA LEU A 168 -1.10 0.10 -9.50
C LEU A 168 0.10 0.60 -10.33
N ILE A 169 1.04 -0.27 -10.69
CA ILE A 169 2.17 0.09 -11.54
C ILE A 169 1.68 0.64 -12.90
N GLN A 170 0.73 -0.05 -13.52
CA GLN A 170 0.21 0.35 -14.83
C GLN A 170 -0.64 1.63 -14.77
N SER A 171 -1.22 2.00 -13.62
CA SER A 171 -1.98 3.24 -13.49
C SER A 171 -1.12 4.48 -13.76
N PHE A 172 0.18 4.42 -13.46
CA PHE A 172 1.14 5.49 -13.77
C PHE A 172 1.63 5.50 -15.23
N GLN A 173 1.44 4.41 -15.95
CA GLN A 173 1.88 4.28 -17.34
C GLN A 173 0.74 4.49 -18.34
N ARG A 174 -0.50 4.22 -17.92
CA ARG A 174 -1.69 4.37 -18.76
C ARG A 174 -2.13 5.83 -18.80
N SER A 175 -2.34 6.37 -19.99
CA SER A 175 -2.95 7.68 -20.19
C SER A 175 -4.49 7.60 -20.14
N VAL A 176 -5.02 7.07 -19.04
CA VAL A 176 -6.47 6.92 -18.84
C VAL A 176 -6.90 7.48 -17.49
N SER A 177 -8.18 7.81 -17.34
CA SER A 177 -8.74 8.33 -16.09
C SER A 177 -8.62 7.32 -14.94
N LYS A 178 -8.71 7.82 -13.70
CA LYS A 178 -8.81 6.99 -12.50
C LYS A 178 -9.97 6.00 -12.59
N ASP A 179 -11.16 6.46 -13.02
CA ASP A 179 -12.33 5.61 -13.16
C ASP A 179 -12.11 4.47 -14.16
N LYS A 180 -11.37 4.74 -15.25
CA LYS A 180 -11.01 3.71 -16.22
C LYS A 180 -10.03 2.70 -15.67
N ASN A 181 -9.07 3.10 -14.85
CA ASN A 181 -8.19 2.18 -14.14
C ASN A 181 -8.98 1.28 -13.17
N ILE A 182 -9.94 1.84 -12.43
CA ILE A 182 -10.83 1.07 -11.55
C ILE A 182 -11.66 0.07 -12.35
N GLU A 183 -12.27 0.50 -13.46
CA GLU A 183 -13.07 -0.38 -14.35
C GLU A 183 -12.23 -1.57 -14.85
N ILE A 184 -10.97 -1.34 -15.25
CA ILE A 184 -10.07 -2.39 -15.73
C ILE A 184 -9.81 -3.41 -14.61
N PHE A 185 -9.41 -2.93 -13.43
CA PHE A 185 -9.13 -3.82 -12.29
C PHE A 185 -10.36 -4.64 -11.87
N VAL A 186 -11.54 -4.00 -11.81
CA VAL A 186 -12.79 -4.71 -11.51
C VAL A 186 -13.08 -5.81 -12.54
N LYS A 187 -12.88 -5.55 -13.85
CA LYS A 187 -13.05 -6.59 -14.89
C LYS A 187 -12.09 -7.77 -14.68
N GLU A 188 -10.84 -7.51 -14.33
CA GLU A 188 -9.87 -8.57 -14.03
C GLU A 188 -10.28 -9.39 -12.80
N LEU A 189 -10.76 -8.72 -11.73
CA LEU A 189 -11.32 -9.41 -10.56
C LEU A 189 -12.53 -10.27 -10.90
N LEU A 190 -13.41 -9.82 -11.79
CA LEU A 190 -14.58 -10.61 -12.22
C LEU A 190 -14.17 -11.87 -12.98
N LEU A 191 -13.09 -11.82 -13.79
CA LEU A 191 -12.54 -13.02 -14.43
C LEU A 191 -12.01 -14.03 -13.39
N ILE A 192 -11.34 -13.56 -12.33
CA ILE A 192 -10.92 -14.41 -11.22
C ILE A 192 -12.14 -14.99 -10.51
N ARG A 193 -13.14 -14.17 -10.21
CA ARG A 193 -14.41 -14.61 -9.58
C ARG A 193 -15.04 -15.76 -10.35
N ASP A 194 -15.19 -15.62 -11.65
CA ASP A 194 -15.87 -16.61 -12.49
C ASP A 194 -15.12 -17.98 -12.50
N GLY A 195 -13.81 -17.98 -12.16
CA GLY A 195 -13.01 -19.18 -11.97
C GLY A 195 -13.04 -19.76 -10.55
N ILE A 196 -13.26 -18.95 -9.50
CA ILE A 196 -13.13 -19.35 -8.09
C ILE A 196 -14.48 -19.51 -7.37
N TYR A 197 -15.56 -18.96 -7.90
CA TYR A 197 -16.88 -19.13 -7.28
C TYR A 197 -17.58 -20.40 -7.79
N LYS A 198 -18.40 -21.01 -6.93
CA LYS A 198 -19.24 -22.12 -7.33
C LYS A 198 -20.19 -21.67 -8.44
N LYS A 199 -20.28 -22.45 -9.51
CA LYS A 199 -21.32 -22.24 -10.53
C LYS A 199 -22.68 -22.44 -9.84
N GLN A 200 -23.56 -21.45 -9.96
CA GLN A 200 -24.96 -21.65 -9.58
C GLN A 200 -25.55 -22.66 -10.55
N SER A 201 -25.96 -23.81 -10.03
CA SER A 201 -26.69 -24.85 -10.76
C SER A 201 -28.13 -24.41 -11.01
#